data_a5c246408fcd552e02b3348f0a89d611
#
_entry.id   a5c246408fcd552e02b3348f0a89d611
#
_cell.length_a   1.000
_cell.length_b   1.000
_cell.length_c   1.000
_cell.angle_alpha   90.00
_cell.angle_beta   90.00
_cell.angle_gamma   90.00
#
_symmetry.space_group_name_H-M   'P 1'
#
loop_
_entity.id
_entity.type
_entity.pdbx_description
1 polymer ?
#
loop_
_entity_poly.entity_id
_entity_poly.type
_entity_poly.pdbx_seq_one_letter_code
_entity_poly.pdbx_strand_id
1 'polypeptide(L)'
;MKIFVDENIPLMTVRALREMGHIVTDIRNTPDKGMADDDVWAMVQREKQLLITTDKGFAQYRNKQHHGILIVRLRKPNRHKIHQRIIKAITQFSEKKWHGILIVMRDTVQGVWRSADRN
;
A
#
# COMPACT_ATOMS: atom_id res chain seq x y z
N MET A 1 -12.29 -1.21 2.09
CA MET A 1 -11.58 0.09 2.22
C MET A 1 -11.08 0.57 0.86
N LYS A 2 -10.65 1.81 0.80
CA LYS A 2 -10.08 2.41 -0.41
C LYS A 2 -8.59 2.16 -0.46
N ILE A 3 -8.10 1.64 -1.57
CA ILE A 3 -6.70 1.24 -1.75
C ILE A 3 -6.17 1.83 -3.06
N PHE A 4 -4.96 2.34 -3.01
CA PHE A 4 -4.22 2.76 -4.20
C PHE A 4 -3.03 1.82 -4.38
N VAL A 5 -2.82 1.32 -5.60
CA VAL A 5 -1.66 0.47 -5.92
C VAL A 5 -0.83 1.10 -7.04
N ASP A 6 0.49 1.02 -6.90
CA ASP A 6 1.40 1.48 -7.95
C ASP A 6 1.53 0.44 -9.08
N GLU A 7 2.26 0.79 -10.12
CA GLU A 7 2.40 -0.02 -11.33
C GLU A 7 3.14 -1.35 -11.13
N ASN A 8 3.84 -1.52 -10.00
CA ASN A 8 4.61 -2.73 -9.71
C ASN A 8 3.80 -3.77 -8.93
N ILE A 9 2.58 -3.45 -8.57
CA ILE A 9 1.70 -4.41 -7.87
C ILE A 9 1.04 -5.31 -8.91
N PRO A 10 1.11 -6.66 -8.74
CA PRO A 10 0.54 -7.57 -9.72
C PRO A 10 -0.95 -7.39 -9.96
N LEU A 11 -1.38 -7.57 -11.20
CA LEU A 11 -2.81 -7.50 -11.55
C LEU A 11 -3.63 -8.55 -10.79
N MET A 12 -3.06 -9.72 -10.54
CA MET A 12 -3.74 -10.75 -9.74
C MET A 12 -4.07 -10.25 -8.33
N THR A 13 -3.20 -9.41 -7.77
CA THR A 13 -3.42 -8.81 -6.45
C THR A 13 -4.54 -7.79 -6.49
N VAL A 14 -4.55 -6.94 -7.52
CA VAL A 14 -5.62 -5.96 -7.72
C VAL A 14 -6.98 -6.66 -7.78
N ARG A 15 -7.07 -7.73 -8.56
CA ARG A 15 -8.29 -8.52 -8.69
C ARG A 15 -8.72 -9.11 -7.36
N ALA A 16 -7.77 -9.72 -6.64
CA ALA A 16 -8.06 -10.34 -5.33
C ALA A 16 -8.58 -9.31 -4.33
N LEU A 17 -7.95 -8.14 -4.27
CA LEU A 17 -8.38 -7.06 -3.36
C LEU A 17 -9.80 -6.60 -3.71
N ARG A 18 -10.13 -6.48 -4.98
CA ARG A 18 -11.49 -6.11 -5.42
C ARG A 18 -12.50 -7.19 -5.06
N GLU A 19 -12.16 -8.46 -5.22
CA GLU A 19 -13.00 -9.59 -4.81
C GLU A 19 -13.25 -9.62 -3.31
N MET A 20 -12.30 -9.13 -2.52
CA MET A 20 -12.44 -8.98 -1.07
C MET A 20 -13.33 -7.80 -0.67
N GLY A 21 -13.81 -7.02 -1.63
CA GLY A 21 -14.71 -5.90 -1.37
C GLY A 21 -14.04 -4.54 -1.30
N HIS A 22 -12.74 -4.45 -1.57
CA HIS A 22 -12.03 -3.18 -1.55
C HIS A 22 -12.22 -2.39 -2.84
N ILE A 23 -12.19 -1.07 -2.72
CA ILE A 23 -12.22 -0.15 -3.86
C ILE A 23 -10.78 0.17 -4.21
N VAL A 24 -10.29 -0.40 -5.31
CA VAL A 24 -8.87 -0.32 -5.68
C VAL A 24 -8.68 0.60 -6.88
N THR A 25 -7.85 1.62 -6.70
CA THR A 25 -7.35 2.47 -7.77
C THR A 25 -5.99 1.95 -8.20
N ASP A 26 -5.88 1.51 -9.46
CA ASP A 26 -4.63 1.06 -10.06
C ASP A 26 -4.10 2.20 -10.92
N ILE A 27 -2.90 2.71 -10.62
CA ILE A 27 -2.32 3.85 -11.36
C ILE A 27 -2.22 3.59 -12.85
N ARG A 28 -2.06 2.32 -13.26
CA ARG A 28 -1.95 1.94 -14.68
C ARG A 28 -3.20 2.27 -15.48
N ASN A 29 -4.35 2.35 -14.80
CA ASN A 29 -5.66 2.62 -15.42
C ASN A 29 -6.06 4.09 -15.28
N THR A 30 -5.13 4.96 -14.92
CA THR A 30 -5.39 6.38 -14.73
C THR A 30 -4.51 7.20 -15.67
N PRO A 31 -4.89 8.46 -15.98
CA PRO A 31 -4.01 9.37 -16.72
C PRO A 31 -2.77 9.79 -15.93
N ASP A 32 -2.70 9.43 -14.65
CA ASP A 32 -1.63 9.81 -13.72
C ASP A 32 -0.46 8.82 -13.72
N LYS A 33 -0.44 7.89 -14.66
CA LYS A 33 0.66 6.95 -14.84
C LYS A 33 1.98 7.71 -14.99
N GLY A 34 2.98 7.34 -14.16
CA GLY A 34 4.26 8.03 -14.14
C GLY A 34 4.31 9.27 -13.27
N MET A 35 3.27 9.51 -12.48
CA MET A 35 3.21 10.61 -11.53
C MET A 35 4.34 10.53 -10.51
N ALA A 36 4.91 11.68 -10.15
CA ALA A 36 5.94 11.75 -9.11
C ALA A 36 5.39 11.35 -7.74
N ASP A 37 6.26 10.83 -6.87
CA ASP A 37 5.88 10.32 -5.55
C ASP A 37 5.13 11.36 -4.70
N ASP A 38 5.56 12.62 -4.74
CA ASP A 38 4.89 13.68 -3.97
C ASP A 38 3.44 13.88 -4.42
N ASP A 39 3.20 13.77 -5.72
CA ASP A 39 1.87 13.92 -6.30
C ASP A 39 0.99 12.71 -5.99
N VAL A 40 1.59 11.51 -6.03
CA VAL A 40 0.90 10.28 -5.60
C VAL A 40 0.50 10.40 -4.14
N TRP A 41 1.41 10.85 -3.29
CA TRP A 41 1.14 11.03 -1.87
C TRP A 41 -0.02 12.00 -1.63
N ALA A 42 0.00 13.16 -2.29
CA ALA A 42 -1.06 14.15 -2.17
C ALA A 42 -2.43 13.58 -2.57
N MET A 43 -2.46 12.84 -3.67
CA MET A 43 -3.69 12.21 -4.17
C MET A 43 -4.22 11.16 -3.19
N VAL A 44 -3.34 10.29 -2.69
CA VAL A 44 -3.69 9.23 -1.74
C VAL A 44 -4.27 9.83 -0.45
N GLN A 45 -3.71 10.95 0.03
CA GLN A 45 -4.24 11.63 1.22
C GLN A 45 -5.60 12.24 0.93
N ARG A 46 -5.74 12.93 -0.19
CA ARG A 46 -7.02 13.55 -0.57
C ARG A 46 -8.13 12.51 -0.70
N GLU A 47 -7.81 11.37 -1.31
CA GLU A 47 -8.78 10.29 -1.54
C GLU A 47 -8.94 9.35 -0.34
N LYS A 48 -8.17 9.55 0.72
CA LYS A 48 -8.22 8.73 1.94
C LYS A 48 -7.98 7.26 1.66
N GLN A 49 -6.90 6.96 0.94
CA GLN A 49 -6.57 5.62 0.51
C GLN A 49 -5.41 5.03 1.30
N LEU A 50 -5.42 3.70 1.46
CA LEU A 50 -4.24 2.95 1.85
C LEU A 50 -3.35 2.84 0.61
N LEU A 51 -2.07 3.14 0.76
CA LEU A 51 -1.10 3.04 -0.33
C LEU A 51 -0.38 1.71 -0.28
N ILE A 52 -0.40 0.96 -1.39
CA ILE A 52 0.40 -0.27 -1.55
C ILE A 52 1.43 -0.02 -2.65
N THR A 53 2.70 -0.18 -2.30
CA THR A 53 3.82 0.16 -3.19
C THR A 53 5.02 -0.74 -2.96
N THR A 54 5.93 -0.79 -3.93
CA THR A 54 7.25 -1.41 -3.76
C THR A 54 8.34 -0.37 -3.54
N ASP A 55 8.00 0.91 -3.56
CA ASP A 55 8.95 2.01 -3.41
C ASP A 55 9.15 2.36 -1.93
N LYS A 56 10.36 2.07 -1.41
CA LYS A 56 10.73 2.38 -0.02
C LYS A 56 10.73 3.88 0.28
N GLY A 57 10.79 4.72 -0.74
CA GLY A 57 10.79 6.18 -0.57
C GLY A 57 9.56 6.70 0.16
N PHE A 58 8.44 6.00 0.08
CA PHE A 58 7.23 6.40 0.80
C PHE A 58 7.34 6.24 2.32
N ALA A 59 8.37 5.59 2.84
CA ALA A 59 8.61 5.52 4.28
C ALA A 59 8.90 6.90 4.88
N GLN A 60 9.28 7.89 4.08
CA GLN A 60 9.50 9.26 4.54
C GLN A 60 8.23 9.87 5.15
N TYR A 61 7.06 9.38 4.77
CA TYR A 61 5.77 9.90 5.23
C TYR A 61 5.23 9.19 6.47
N ARG A 62 6.00 8.27 7.08
CA ARG A 62 5.50 7.41 8.17
C ARG A 62 4.97 8.16 9.39
N ASN A 63 5.47 9.36 9.63
CA ASN A 63 5.05 10.20 10.77
C ASN A 63 3.99 11.26 10.40
N LYS A 64 3.57 11.30 9.15
CA LYS A 64 2.46 12.16 8.71
C LYS A 64 1.14 11.46 9.00
N GLN A 65 0.04 12.20 9.01
CA GLN A 65 -1.27 11.57 9.00
C GLN A 65 -1.46 10.82 7.68
N HIS A 66 -1.89 9.56 7.75
CA HIS A 66 -2.16 8.77 6.55
C HIS A 66 -3.13 7.63 6.86
N HIS A 67 -3.65 7.03 5.82
CA HIS A 67 -4.67 5.98 5.90
C HIS A 67 -4.07 4.57 5.72
N GLY A 68 -2.77 4.47 5.93
CA GLY A 68 -2.01 3.23 5.82
C GLY A 68 -1.03 3.26 4.67
N ILE A 69 0.15 2.69 4.90
CA ILE A 69 1.19 2.53 3.89
C ILE A 69 1.70 1.09 3.99
N LEU A 70 1.63 0.37 2.88
CA LEU A 70 2.19 -0.98 2.78
C LEU A 70 3.29 -0.97 1.72
N ILE A 71 4.51 -1.21 2.15
CA ILE A 71 5.67 -1.29 1.27
C ILE A 71 6.12 -2.74 1.20
N VAL A 72 6.22 -3.28 -0.02
CA VAL A 72 6.69 -4.66 -0.23
C VAL A 72 8.14 -4.61 -0.72
N ARG A 73 9.06 -5.20 0.06
CA ARG A 73 10.50 -5.20 -0.21
C ARG A 73 11.05 -6.63 -0.14
N LEU A 74 11.05 -7.30 -1.29
CA LEU A 74 11.53 -8.69 -1.40
C LEU A 74 12.89 -8.71 -2.10
N ARG A 75 13.74 -9.69 -1.73
CA ARG A 75 15.07 -9.85 -2.33
C ARG A 75 14.99 -10.25 -3.80
N LYS A 76 14.15 -11.23 -4.10
CA LYS A 76 13.91 -11.71 -5.46
C LYS A 76 12.41 -11.63 -5.72
N PRO A 77 11.90 -10.44 -6.02
CA PRO A 77 10.47 -10.27 -6.18
C PRO A 77 9.97 -11.00 -7.41
N ASN A 78 8.82 -11.64 -7.27
CA ASN A 78 8.02 -12.12 -8.38
C ASN A 78 6.55 -11.90 -8.01
N ARG A 79 5.68 -11.97 -9.01
CA ARG A 79 4.26 -11.63 -8.81
C ARG A 79 3.58 -12.48 -7.73
N HIS A 80 3.91 -13.76 -7.62
CA HIS A 80 3.29 -14.64 -6.63
C HIS A 80 3.72 -14.28 -5.20
N LYS A 81 5.01 -14.01 -5.01
CA LYS A 81 5.53 -13.63 -3.70
C LYS A 81 4.98 -12.27 -3.26
N ILE A 82 4.96 -11.29 -4.15
CA ILE A 82 4.39 -9.99 -3.87
C ILE A 82 2.92 -10.13 -3.50
N HIS A 83 2.17 -10.90 -4.28
CA HIS A 83 0.76 -11.16 -4.04
C HIS A 83 0.53 -11.74 -2.64
N GLN A 84 1.25 -12.82 -2.30
CA GLN A 84 1.10 -13.49 -1.02
C GLN A 84 1.37 -12.56 0.16
N ARG A 85 2.42 -11.74 0.06
CA ARG A 85 2.77 -10.82 1.14
C ARG A 85 1.75 -9.71 1.32
N ILE A 86 1.21 -9.20 0.22
CA ILE A 86 0.18 -8.15 0.28
C ILE A 86 -1.10 -8.71 0.91
N ILE A 87 -1.57 -9.85 0.43
CA ILE A 87 -2.81 -10.44 0.97
C ILE A 87 -2.66 -10.74 2.45
N LYS A 88 -1.51 -11.27 2.88
CA LYS A 88 -1.24 -11.51 4.29
C LYS A 88 -1.34 -10.22 5.11
N ALA A 89 -0.71 -9.14 4.64
CA ALA A 89 -0.75 -7.86 5.34
C ALA A 89 -2.17 -7.30 5.45
N ILE A 90 -2.89 -7.30 4.32
CA ILE A 90 -4.25 -6.74 4.26
C ILE A 90 -5.19 -7.50 5.18
N THR A 91 -5.04 -8.81 5.30
CA THR A 91 -5.92 -9.63 6.15
C THR A 91 -5.57 -9.57 7.64
N GLN A 92 -4.39 -9.07 8.00
CA GLN A 92 -3.98 -8.93 9.40
C GLN A 92 -4.69 -7.81 10.16
N PHE A 93 -5.08 -6.75 9.45
CA PHE A 93 -5.60 -5.54 10.10
C PHE A 93 -6.93 -5.12 9.50
N SER A 94 -7.83 -4.68 10.37
CA SER A 94 -9.07 -4.03 9.93
C SER A 94 -8.75 -2.65 9.31
N GLU A 95 -9.69 -2.10 8.54
CA GLU A 95 -9.55 -0.77 7.96
C GLU A 95 -9.17 0.28 9.01
N LYS A 96 -9.83 0.24 10.16
CA LYS A 96 -9.57 1.18 11.25
C LYS A 96 -8.14 1.09 11.77
N LYS A 97 -7.58 -0.12 11.84
CA LYS A 97 -6.22 -0.30 12.34
C LYS A 97 -5.14 0.13 11.36
N TRP A 98 -5.44 0.13 10.07
CA TRP A 98 -4.50 0.59 9.06
C TRP A 98 -4.20 2.09 9.16
N HIS A 99 -5.12 2.86 9.74
CA HIS A 99 -4.94 4.30 9.88
C HIS A 99 -3.68 4.61 10.69
N GLY A 100 -2.73 5.31 10.09
CA GLY A 100 -1.48 5.70 10.73
C GLY A 100 -0.43 4.58 10.85
N ILE A 101 -0.64 3.41 10.21
CA ILE A 101 0.33 2.31 10.25
C ILE A 101 1.07 2.22 8.92
N LEU A 102 2.39 2.13 9.00
CA LEU A 102 3.25 1.77 7.89
C LEU A 102 3.79 0.37 8.14
N ILE A 103 3.64 -0.53 7.17
CA ILE A 103 4.20 -1.88 7.23
C ILE A 103 5.16 -2.05 6.07
N VAL A 104 6.36 -2.56 6.37
CA VAL A 104 7.30 -3.04 5.37
C VAL A 104 7.28 -4.56 5.41
N MET A 105 6.75 -5.19 4.37
CA MET A 105 6.72 -6.63 4.23
C MET A 105 7.96 -7.10 3.49
N ARG A 106 8.76 -7.92 4.17
CA ARG A 106 9.95 -8.56 3.60
C ARG A 106 9.65 -10.04 3.35
N ASP A 107 10.65 -10.81 2.92
CA ASP A 107 10.44 -12.23 2.56
C ASP A 107 9.81 -13.06 3.68
N THR A 108 10.30 -12.89 4.92
CA THR A 108 9.84 -13.68 6.07
C THR A 108 9.41 -12.84 7.26
N VAL A 109 9.76 -11.55 7.29
CA VAL A 109 9.46 -10.67 8.42
C VAL A 109 8.72 -9.43 7.95
N GLN A 110 8.09 -8.75 8.88
CA GLN A 110 7.50 -7.44 8.63
C GLN A 110 7.94 -6.45 9.70
N GLY A 111 8.20 -5.22 9.27
CA GLY A 111 8.40 -4.09 10.17
C GLY A 111 7.12 -3.26 10.23
N VAL A 112 6.77 -2.79 11.41
CA VAL A 112 5.56 -2.01 11.63
C VAL A 112 5.91 -0.71 12.33
N TRP A 113 5.46 0.40 11.77
CA TRP A 113 5.61 1.73 12.37
C TRP A 113 4.24 2.36 12.54
N ARG A 114 4.07 3.04 13.67
CA ARG A 114 2.82 3.77 13.95
C ARG A 114 3.12 5.25 13.97
N SER A 115 2.30 6.01 13.27
CA SER A 115 2.39 7.46 13.28
C SER A 115 2.07 7.98 14.69
N ALA A 116 2.78 9.04 15.12
CA ALA A 116 2.51 9.72 16.39
C ALA A 116 1.08 10.28 16.45
N ASP A 117 0.50 10.60 15.30
CA ASP A 117 -0.82 11.23 15.18
C ASP A 117 -1.95 10.26 14.89
N ARG A 118 -1.70 8.93 15.01
CA ARG A 118 -2.72 7.96 14.64
C ARG A 118 -3.92 7.91 15.59
N ASN A 119 -3.75 8.43 16.80
CA ASN A 119 -4.85 8.52 17.75
C ASN A 119 -5.83 9.63 17.31
#